data_31d322b1ad792bc9b48636b6d192c81b
#
_entry.id   31d322b1ad792bc9b48636b6d192c81b
#
_cell.length_a   1.000
_cell.length_b   1.000
_cell.length_c   1.000
_cell.angle_alpha   90.00
_cell.angle_beta   90.00
_cell.angle_gamma   90.00
#
_symmetry.space_group_name_H-M   'P 1'
#
loop_
_entity.id
_entity.type
_entity.pdbx_description
1 polymer ?
#
loop_
_entity_poly.entity_id
_entity_poly.type
_entity_poly.pdbx_seq_one_letter_code
_entity_poly.pdbx_strand_id
1 'polypeptide(L)'
;NSEECRGYLEELLAVIEKLMEKHRRDIMPGFTHLQKAQPTTIAHHFGAYKEMFLRDRSRLLDGEKRMNFSPLGAGAFGGTTYPLDREMVAKELGFTAATENSMDSVSDRDYLIEYLFCLSMISMHLSRLCEEIILWNSNDYGYIRLSDKYSTGSDRKSTRLNSSHSAKSR
;
A
#
# COMPACT_ATOMS: atom_id res chain seq x y z
N ASN A 1 5.39 -9.85 -6.60
CA ASN A 1 5.56 -9.29 -7.91
C ASN A 1 5.24 -7.79 -7.86
N SER A 2 6.14 -6.94 -8.41
CA SER A 2 5.99 -5.47 -8.35
C SER A 2 4.76 -4.98 -9.10
N GLU A 3 4.49 -5.53 -10.26
CA GLU A 3 3.32 -5.23 -11.09
C GLU A 3 1.99 -5.53 -10.34
N GLU A 4 1.93 -6.65 -9.67
CA GLU A 4 0.77 -7.04 -8.86
C GLU A 4 0.56 -6.07 -7.67
N CYS A 5 1.65 -5.71 -6.97
CA CYS A 5 1.60 -4.72 -5.90
C CYS A 5 1.09 -3.35 -6.40
N ARG A 6 1.54 -2.92 -7.57
CA ARG A 6 1.06 -1.71 -8.23
C ARG A 6 -0.43 -1.82 -8.58
N GLY A 7 -0.88 -2.96 -9.09
CA GLY A 7 -2.29 -3.22 -9.38
C GLY A 7 -3.19 -3.03 -8.15
N TYR A 8 -2.83 -3.64 -7.03
CA TYR A 8 -3.57 -3.47 -5.77
C TYR A 8 -3.57 -2.02 -5.27
N LEU A 9 -2.46 -1.30 -5.45
CA LEU A 9 -2.37 0.10 -5.07
C LEU A 9 -3.27 1.00 -5.95
N GLU A 10 -3.38 0.71 -7.24
CA GLU A 10 -4.30 1.40 -8.15
C GLU A 10 -5.77 1.12 -7.82
N GLU A 11 -6.10 -0.13 -7.47
CA GLU A 11 -7.44 -0.47 -6.99
C GLU A 11 -7.80 0.28 -5.69
N LEU A 12 -6.88 0.35 -4.75
CA LEU A 12 -7.06 1.12 -3.51
C LEU A 12 -7.28 2.61 -3.79
N LEU A 13 -6.46 3.20 -4.66
CA LEU A 13 -6.61 4.60 -5.08
C LEU A 13 -7.99 4.85 -5.71
N ALA A 14 -8.46 3.96 -6.57
CA ALA A 14 -9.78 4.08 -7.20
C ALA A 14 -10.92 4.01 -6.17
N VAL A 15 -10.79 3.17 -5.12
CA VAL A 15 -11.76 3.10 -4.03
C VAL A 15 -11.75 4.40 -3.21
N ILE A 16 -10.58 4.93 -2.88
CA ILE A 16 -10.44 6.20 -2.16
C ILE A 16 -11.08 7.35 -2.95
N GLU A 17 -10.85 7.42 -4.26
CA GLU A 17 -11.45 8.44 -5.12
C GLU A 17 -12.99 8.37 -5.15
N LYS A 18 -13.55 7.16 -5.22
CA LYS A 18 -15.00 6.95 -5.14
C LYS A 18 -15.56 7.40 -3.79
N LEU A 19 -14.87 7.13 -2.70
CA LEU A 19 -15.26 7.59 -1.36
C LEU A 19 -15.19 9.12 -1.27
N MET A 20 -14.15 9.74 -1.80
CA MET A 20 -14.01 11.20 -1.84
C MET A 20 -15.16 11.86 -2.61
N GLU A 21 -15.52 11.34 -3.78
CA GLU A 21 -16.61 11.89 -4.58
C GLU A 21 -17.97 11.72 -3.88
N LYS A 22 -18.24 10.53 -3.34
CA LYS A 22 -19.48 10.22 -2.62
C LYS A 22 -19.67 11.13 -1.40
N HIS A 23 -18.60 11.40 -0.66
CA HIS A 23 -18.62 12.14 0.61
C HIS A 23 -18.02 13.55 0.50
N ARG A 24 -18.09 14.14 -0.68
CA ARG A 24 -17.46 15.42 -1.00
C ARG A 24 -17.89 16.57 -0.09
N ARG A 25 -19.14 16.55 0.36
CA ARG A 25 -19.74 17.62 1.18
C ARG A 25 -19.99 17.20 2.63
N ASP A 26 -19.70 15.97 2.98
CA ASP A 26 -19.94 15.45 4.32
C ASP A 26 -18.88 16.00 5.27
N ILE A 27 -19.33 16.70 6.30
CA ILE A 27 -18.47 17.35 7.28
C ILE A 27 -18.17 16.38 8.41
N MET A 28 -16.93 16.34 8.83
CA MET A 28 -16.46 15.62 10.02
C MET A 28 -15.56 16.50 10.88
N PRO A 29 -15.43 16.24 12.19
CA PRO A 29 -14.45 16.92 13.00
C PRO A 29 -13.03 16.44 12.63
N GLY A 30 -12.11 17.37 12.44
CA GLY A 30 -10.68 17.07 12.45
C GLY A 30 -10.17 16.96 13.87
N PHE A 31 -9.12 16.18 14.07
CA PHE A 31 -8.52 15.92 15.38
C PHE A 31 -7.03 16.25 15.39
N THR A 32 -6.57 16.81 16.50
CA THR A 32 -5.16 16.93 16.85
C THR A 32 -4.99 16.40 18.27
N HIS A 33 -4.02 15.51 18.50
CA HIS A 33 -3.83 14.86 19.79
C HIS A 33 -5.10 14.21 20.36
N LEU A 34 -5.92 13.60 19.48
CA LEU A 34 -7.23 13.03 19.79
C LEU A 34 -8.27 14.05 20.33
N GLN A 35 -7.98 15.34 20.28
CA GLN A 35 -8.91 16.42 20.63
C GLN A 35 -9.55 16.99 19.36
N LYS A 36 -10.85 17.32 19.45
CA LYS A 36 -11.56 17.98 18.35
C LYS A 36 -10.88 19.32 18.05
N ALA A 37 -10.50 19.51 16.80
CA ALA A 37 -9.91 20.73 16.29
C ALA A 37 -10.89 21.47 15.39
N GLN A 38 -10.58 21.62 14.12
CA GLN A 38 -11.43 22.33 13.16
C GLN A 38 -12.26 21.33 12.32
N PRO A 39 -13.41 21.76 11.77
CA PRO A 39 -14.17 20.92 10.84
C PRO A 39 -13.41 20.72 9.53
N THR A 40 -13.57 19.54 8.96
CA THR A 40 -13.07 19.18 7.64
C THR A 40 -14.13 18.38 6.88
N THR A 41 -13.87 18.00 5.63
CA THR A 41 -14.75 17.07 4.92
C THR A 41 -14.12 15.67 4.90
N ILE A 42 -14.97 14.64 4.82
CA ILE A 42 -14.52 13.26 4.64
C ILE A 42 -13.65 13.15 3.39
N ALA A 43 -14.04 13.82 2.30
CA ALA A 43 -13.27 13.85 1.07
C ALA A 43 -11.86 14.46 1.26
N HIS A 44 -11.73 15.57 1.99
CA HIS A 44 -10.44 16.17 2.25
C HIS A 44 -9.55 15.24 3.10
N HIS A 45 -10.13 14.57 4.07
CA HIS A 45 -9.42 13.61 4.92
C HIS A 45 -8.88 12.41 4.11
N PHE A 46 -9.74 11.76 3.29
CA PHE A 46 -9.30 10.69 2.38
C PHE A 46 -8.31 11.19 1.31
N GLY A 47 -8.40 12.47 0.92
CA GLY A 47 -7.45 13.11 0.03
C GLY A 47 -6.00 13.05 0.53
N ALA A 48 -5.78 13.14 1.85
CA ALA A 48 -4.46 12.99 2.43
C ALA A 48 -3.88 11.59 2.17
N TYR A 49 -4.69 10.53 2.32
CA TYR A 49 -4.27 9.15 2.01
C TYR A 49 -4.06 8.94 0.52
N LYS A 50 -4.92 9.52 -0.33
CA LYS A 50 -4.71 9.52 -1.78
C LYS A 50 -3.32 10.05 -2.13
N GLU A 51 -2.93 11.21 -1.60
CA GLU A 51 -1.61 11.80 -1.84
C GLU A 51 -0.45 10.91 -1.35
N MET A 52 -0.62 10.22 -0.22
CA MET A 52 0.37 9.26 0.29
C MET A 52 0.56 8.11 -0.69
N PHE A 53 -0.51 7.45 -1.12
CA PHE A 53 -0.46 6.31 -2.03
C PHE A 53 -0.05 6.69 -3.46
N LEU A 54 -0.34 7.90 -3.92
CA LEU A 54 0.18 8.40 -5.20
C LEU A 54 1.72 8.52 -5.17
N ARG A 55 2.28 9.01 -4.06
CA ARG A 55 3.74 9.04 -3.88
C ARG A 55 4.34 7.64 -3.79
N ASP A 56 3.66 6.69 -3.15
CA ASP A 56 4.11 5.29 -3.07
C ASP A 56 4.10 4.63 -4.45
N ARG A 57 3.06 4.85 -5.25
CA ARG A 57 3.00 4.40 -6.65
C ARG A 57 4.16 4.97 -7.46
N SER A 58 4.44 6.26 -7.29
CA SER A 58 5.56 6.91 -7.98
C SER A 58 6.91 6.29 -7.62
N ARG A 59 7.13 5.96 -6.33
CA ARG A 59 8.34 5.28 -5.87
C ARG A 59 8.49 3.89 -6.48
N LEU A 60 7.42 3.09 -6.52
CA LEU A 60 7.43 1.78 -7.16
C LEU A 60 7.82 1.87 -8.63
N LEU A 61 7.14 2.76 -9.39
CA LEU A 61 7.42 2.96 -10.81
C LEU A 61 8.85 3.45 -11.08
N ASP A 62 9.39 4.24 -10.17
CA ASP A 62 10.76 4.74 -10.32
C ASP A 62 11.80 3.66 -9.97
N GLY A 63 11.56 2.88 -8.91
CA GLY A 63 12.39 1.73 -8.55
C GLY A 63 12.39 0.62 -9.61
N GLU A 64 11.24 0.37 -10.26
CA GLU A 64 11.13 -0.59 -11.36
C GLU A 64 12.11 -0.28 -12.51
N LYS A 65 12.37 0.98 -12.81
CA LYS A 65 13.32 1.38 -13.86
C LYS A 65 14.75 0.92 -13.57
N ARG A 66 15.16 0.92 -12.31
CA ARG A 66 16.50 0.48 -11.87
C ARG A 66 16.59 -1.02 -11.69
N MET A 67 15.49 -1.67 -11.32
CA MET A 67 15.42 -3.10 -11.07
C MET A 67 15.30 -3.92 -12.36
N ASN A 68 14.82 -3.35 -13.46
CA ASN A 68 14.43 -4.10 -14.67
C ASN A 68 15.58 -4.33 -15.63
N PHE A 69 16.74 -4.82 -15.11
CA PHE A 69 17.90 -5.24 -15.88
C PHE A 69 18.26 -6.69 -15.57
N SER A 70 18.59 -7.46 -16.60
CA SER A 70 18.90 -8.88 -16.47
C SER A 70 20.38 -9.12 -16.11
N PRO A 71 20.67 -9.78 -15.00
CA PRO A 71 22.04 -10.19 -14.67
C PRO A 71 22.48 -11.48 -15.39
N LEU A 72 21.56 -12.16 -16.07
CA LEU A 72 21.83 -13.47 -16.66
C LEU A 72 22.96 -13.42 -17.68
N GLY A 73 23.78 -14.46 -17.66
CA GLY A 73 24.94 -14.57 -18.53
C GLY A 73 26.19 -13.78 -18.06
N ALA A 74 26.13 -13.11 -16.90
CA ALA A 74 27.28 -12.42 -16.32
C ALA A 74 28.39 -13.38 -15.83
N GLY A 75 28.07 -14.68 -15.69
CA GLY A 75 28.98 -15.67 -15.12
C GLY A 75 29.15 -15.51 -13.61
N ALA A 76 30.17 -16.14 -13.04
CA ALA A 76 30.41 -16.12 -11.60
C ALA A 76 31.19 -14.88 -11.12
N PHE A 77 31.91 -14.18 -12.03
CA PHE A 77 32.74 -13.01 -11.69
C PHE A 77 32.92 -12.08 -12.90
N GLY A 78 33.75 -12.45 -13.85
CA GLY A 78 34.21 -11.60 -14.96
C GLY A 78 33.63 -12.00 -16.33
N GLY A 79 32.44 -12.54 -16.39
CA GLY A 79 31.87 -13.04 -17.64
C GLY A 79 32.08 -14.52 -17.87
N THR A 80 31.91 -14.96 -19.12
CA THR A 80 32.05 -16.36 -19.54
C THR A 80 32.73 -16.43 -20.92
N THR A 81 33.38 -17.52 -21.21
CA THR A 81 33.97 -17.82 -22.52
C THR A 81 32.94 -18.39 -23.52
N TYR A 82 31.74 -18.71 -23.06
CA TYR A 82 30.66 -19.18 -23.93
C TYR A 82 30.06 -18.01 -24.71
N PRO A 83 29.69 -18.20 -25.99
CA PRO A 83 29.07 -17.16 -26.81
C PRO A 83 27.61 -16.97 -26.44
N LEU A 84 27.34 -16.28 -25.33
CA LEU A 84 25.98 -15.99 -24.85
C LEU A 84 25.50 -14.65 -25.40
N ASP A 85 24.30 -14.63 -25.94
CA ASP A 85 23.58 -13.40 -26.29
C ASP A 85 22.75 -12.92 -25.08
N ARG A 86 23.34 -12.09 -24.26
CA ARG A 86 22.72 -11.57 -23.04
C ARG A 86 21.54 -10.63 -23.32
N GLU A 87 21.62 -9.89 -24.40
CA GLU A 87 20.52 -8.97 -24.80
C GLU A 87 19.31 -9.74 -25.29
N MET A 88 19.49 -10.80 -26.07
CA MET A 88 18.42 -11.70 -26.48
C MET A 88 17.71 -12.30 -25.23
N VAL A 89 18.49 -12.82 -24.28
CA VAL A 89 17.96 -13.40 -23.03
C VAL A 89 17.18 -12.37 -22.23
N ALA A 90 17.71 -11.16 -22.06
CA ALA A 90 17.02 -10.08 -21.37
C ALA A 90 15.68 -9.75 -22.01
N LYS A 91 15.65 -9.63 -23.34
CA LYS A 91 14.44 -9.33 -24.11
C LYS A 91 13.40 -10.43 -24.01
N GLU A 92 13.80 -11.69 -24.14
CA GLU A 92 12.90 -12.86 -24.05
C GLU A 92 12.24 -12.97 -22.65
N LEU A 93 12.94 -12.52 -21.60
CA LEU A 93 12.45 -12.50 -20.22
C LEU A 93 11.70 -11.20 -19.86
N GLY A 94 11.61 -10.23 -20.77
CA GLY A 94 10.87 -8.99 -20.56
C GLY A 94 11.64 -7.92 -19.77
N PHE A 95 12.97 -8.05 -19.64
CA PHE A 95 13.82 -7.00 -19.06
C PHE A 95 14.09 -5.89 -20.07
N THR A 96 14.42 -4.70 -19.56
CA THR A 96 14.78 -3.54 -20.40
C THR A 96 16.05 -3.79 -21.20
N ALA A 97 17.07 -4.36 -20.56
CA ALA A 97 18.36 -4.74 -21.17
C ALA A 97 19.12 -5.69 -20.24
N ALA A 98 20.26 -6.21 -20.69
CA ALA A 98 21.22 -6.86 -19.80
C ALA A 98 21.99 -5.82 -18.97
N THR A 99 22.45 -6.20 -17.78
CA THR A 99 23.38 -5.37 -16.97
C THR A 99 24.74 -5.24 -17.67
N GLU A 100 25.39 -4.09 -17.59
CA GLU A 100 26.62 -3.81 -18.33
C GLU A 100 27.86 -4.47 -17.72
N ASN A 101 28.03 -4.36 -16.40
CA ASN A 101 29.19 -4.87 -15.69
C ASN A 101 28.93 -6.22 -15.02
N SER A 102 29.70 -7.25 -15.36
CA SER A 102 29.47 -8.62 -14.85
C SER A 102 29.72 -8.74 -13.33
N MET A 103 30.65 -8.01 -12.76
CA MET A 103 30.94 -8.06 -11.32
C MET A 103 29.81 -7.42 -10.52
N ASP A 104 29.32 -6.27 -10.96
CA ASP A 104 28.16 -5.60 -10.41
C ASP A 104 26.91 -6.48 -10.49
N SER A 105 26.66 -7.07 -11.66
CA SER A 105 25.54 -7.99 -11.90
C SER A 105 25.47 -9.17 -10.93
N VAL A 106 26.64 -9.69 -10.54
CA VAL A 106 26.75 -10.87 -9.65
C VAL A 106 26.66 -10.47 -8.18
N SER A 107 27.23 -9.32 -7.79
CA SER A 107 27.44 -8.94 -6.41
C SER A 107 26.32 -8.07 -5.83
N ASP A 108 25.70 -7.20 -6.62
CA ASP A 108 24.81 -6.18 -6.09
C ASP A 108 23.39 -6.67 -5.83
N ARG A 109 22.75 -6.07 -4.84
CA ARG A 109 21.39 -6.35 -4.39
C ARG A 109 20.65 -5.09 -3.97
N ASP A 110 21.12 -3.90 -4.37
CA ASP A 110 20.54 -2.61 -4.00
C ASP A 110 19.06 -2.48 -4.46
N TYR A 111 18.73 -3.03 -5.62
CA TYR A 111 17.37 -3.10 -6.14
C TYR A 111 16.38 -3.81 -5.19
N LEU A 112 16.84 -4.83 -4.44
CA LEU A 112 16.01 -5.49 -3.42
C LEU A 112 15.77 -4.58 -2.23
N ILE A 113 16.80 -3.85 -1.79
CA ILE A 113 16.70 -2.90 -0.68
C ILE A 113 15.74 -1.77 -1.04
N GLU A 114 15.87 -1.23 -2.25
CA GLU A 114 14.98 -0.19 -2.75
C GLU A 114 13.53 -0.68 -2.84
N TYR A 115 13.30 -1.87 -3.36
CA TYR A 115 11.96 -2.47 -3.43
C TYR A 115 11.35 -2.68 -2.04
N LEU A 116 12.12 -3.23 -1.10
CA LEU A 116 11.67 -3.42 0.29
C LEU A 116 11.39 -2.09 0.99
N PHE A 117 12.16 -1.04 0.69
CA PHE A 117 11.85 0.31 1.16
C PHE A 117 10.51 0.81 0.63
N CYS A 118 10.22 0.64 -0.65
CA CYS A 118 8.92 1.00 -1.23
C CYS A 118 7.77 0.25 -0.55
N LEU A 119 7.91 -1.07 -0.32
CA LEU A 119 6.90 -1.86 0.38
C LEU A 119 6.71 -1.41 1.84
N SER A 120 7.79 -1.04 2.51
CA SER A 120 7.74 -0.51 3.88
C SER A 120 6.98 0.81 3.95
N MET A 121 7.17 1.71 2.97
CA MET A 121 6.42 2.97 2.88
C MET A 121 4.92 2.74 2.68
N ILE A 122 4.55 1.84 1.76
CA ILE A 122 3.16 1.44 1.54
C ILE A 122 2.55 0.87 2.82
N SER A 123 3.26 -0.05 3.48
CA SER A 123 2.78 -0.68 4.72
C SER A 123 2.57 0.33 5.85
N MET A 124 3.45 1.31 5.97
CA MET A 124 3.30 2.40 6.95
C MET A 124 2.04 3.23 6.67
N HIS A 125 1.80 3.61 5.42
CA HIS A 125 0.61 4.38 5.06
C HIS A 125 -0.68 3.58 5.23
N LEU A 126 -0.66 2.28 4.87
CA LEU A 126 -1.78 1.36 5.12
C LEU A 126 -2.07 1.21 6.62
N SER A 127 -1.03 1.04 7.44
CA SER A 127 -1.18 0.94 8.90
C SER A 127 -1.89 2.17 9.47
N ARG A 128 -1.49 3.37 9.05
CA ARG A 128 -2.14 4.61 9.49
C ARG A 128 -3.62 4.67 9.08
N LEU A 129 -3.93 4.31 7.84
CA LEU A 129 -5.32 4.27 7.37
C LEU A 129 -6.14 3.24 8.16
N CYS A 130 -5.59 2.06 8.41
CA CYS A 130 -6.26 1.01 9.18
C CYS A 130 -6.53 1.44 10.62
N GLU A 131 -5.59 2.11 11.29
CA GLU A 131 -5.78 2.63 12.64
C GLU A 131 -6.91 3.66 12.70
N GLU A 132 -7.02 4.57 11.73
CA GLU A 132 -8.15 5.49 11.67
C GLU A 132 -9.49 4.80 11.43
N ILE A 133 -9.53 3.78 10.56
CA ILE A 133 -10.72 2.97 10.33
C ILE A 133 -11.15 2.26 11.63
N ILE A 134 -10.21 1.73 12.41
CA ILE A 134 -10.46 1.12 13.71
C ILE A 134 -11.05 2.14 14.69
N LEU A 135 -10.45 3.32 14.80
CA LEU A 135 -10.94 4.41 15.65
C LEU A 135 -12.36 4.81 15.22
N TRP A 136 -12.60 5.01 13.95
CA TRP A 136 -13.91 5.43 13.43
C TRP A 136 -15.02 4.38 13.61
N ASN A 137 -14.65 3.10 13.66
CA ASN A 137 -15.57 2.00 13.95
C ASN A 137 -15.82 1.79 15.45
N SER A 138 -15.09 2.50 16.32
CA SER A 138 -15.28 2.40 17.77
C SER A 138 -16.59 3.07 18.22
N ASN A 139 -17.06 2.72 19.43
CA ASN A 139 -18.26 3.30 20.01
C ASN A 139 -18.16 4.81 20.26
N ASP A 140 -16.94 5.30 20.52
CA ASP A 140 -16.73 6.71 20.86
C ASP A 140 -16.79 7.61 19.62
N TYR A 141 -16.41 7.10 18.45
CA TYR A 141 -16.46 7.83 17.19
C TYR A 141 -17.70 7.47 16.35
N GLY A 142 -17.94 6.20 16.09
CA GLY A 142 -19.14 5.71 15.41
C GLY A 142 -19.35 6.27 13.99
N TYR A 143 -18.28 6.72 13.31
CA TYR A 143 -18.38 7.33 11.99
C TYR A 143 -18.60 6.32 10.87
N ILE A 144 -18.10 5.11 11.06
CA ILE A 144 -18.26 4.00 10.13
C ILE A 144 -18.71 2.74 10.87
N ARG A 145 -19.25 1.81 10.13
CA ARG A 145 -19.55 0.45 10.61
C ARG A 145 -18.95 -0.56 9.66
N LEU A 146 -18.02 -1.34 10.16
CA LEU A 146 -17.47 -2.46 9.41
C LEU A 146 -18.47 -3.63 9.39
N SER A 147 -18.51 -4.33 8.27
CA SER A 147 -19.26 -5.58 8.17
C SER A 147 -18.63 -6.64 9.08
N ASP A 148 -19.48 -7.49 9.68
CA ASP A 148 -19.06 -8.62 10.53
C ASP A 148 -18.06 -9.54 9.80
N LYS A 149 -18.09 -9.58 8.47
CA LYS A 149 -17.18 -10.35 7.64
C LYS A 149 -15.71 -9.90 7.79
N TYR A 150 -15.50 -8.63 8.10
CA TYR A 150 -14.16 -8.02 8.26
C TYR A 150 -13.82 -7.73 9.73
N SER A 151 -14.71 -8.12 10.66
CA SER A 151 -14.44 -8.01 12.09
C SER A 151 -13.71 -9.27 12.56
N THR A 152 -12.72 -9.11 13.44
CA THR A 152 -12.05 -10.25 14.06
C THR A 152 -13.03 -11.01 14.94
N GLY A 153 -12.94 -12.35 14.98
CA GLY A 153 -13.80 -13.24 15.77
C GLY A 153 -13.66 -13.11 17.30
N SER A 154 -12.98 -12.08 17.79
CA SER A 154 -12.93 -11.74 19.20
C SER A 154 -14.31 -11.23 19.64
N ASP A 155 -14.90 -11.86 20.65
CA ASP A 155 -16.22 -11.55 21.22
C ASP A 155 -16.35 -10.14 21.85
N ARG A 156 -15.38 -9.28 21.66
CA ARG A 156 -15.46 -7.85 22.01
C ARG A 156 -16.31 -7.09 20.98
N LYS A 157 -17.53 -7.56 20.77
CA LYS A 157 -18.52 -6.88 19.92
C LYS A 157 -19.09 -5.69 20.67
N SER A 158 -18.49 -4.55 20.44
CA SER A 158 -18.97 -3.27 20.92
C SER A 158 -20.41 -2.93 20.48
N THR A 159 -20.96 -3.61 19.48
CA THR A 159 -22.30 -3.32 18.93
C THR A 159 -23.40 -4.31 19.34
N ARG A 160 -23.07 -5.51 19.87
CA ARG A 160 -24.11 -6.49 20.30
C ARG A 160 -24.55 -6.35 21.75
N LEU A 161 -23.80 -5.68 22.61
CA LEU A 161 -24.16 -5.53 24.02
C LEU A 161 -25.35 -4.62 24.28
N ASN A 162 -25.66 -3.69 23.37
CA ASN A 162 -26.79 -2.79 23.56
C ASN A 162 -28.16 -3.36 23.20
N SER A 163 -28.24 -4.46 22.44
CA SER A 163 -29.52 -5.11 22.10
C SER A 163 -29.99 -6.16 23.08
N SER A 164 -29.08 -6.73 23.92
CA SER A 164 -29.42 -7.78 24.86
C SER A 164 -29.69 -7.32 26.29
N HIS A 165 -29.29 -6.10 26.65
CA HIS A 165 -29.56 -5.54 27.98
C HIS A 165 -30.90 -4.81 28.11
N SER A 166 -31.52 -4.36 27.01
CA SER A 166 -32.84 -3.75 27.05
C SER A 166 -33.99 -4.74 27.20
N ALA A 167 -33.76 -6.04 27.08
CA ALA A 167 -34.79 -7.08 27.14
C ALA A 167 -34.94 -7.76 28.52
N LYS A 168 -34.19 -7.36 29.55
CA LYS A 168 -34.25 -7.98 30.90
C LYS A 168 -34.69 -7.06 32.03
N SER A 169 -35.32 -5.95 31.73
CA SER A 169 -36.02 -5.14 32.76
C SER A 169 -37.51 -5.03 32.43
N ARG A 170 -38.24 -6.13 32.65
CA ARG A 170 -39.68 -6.16 32.93
C ARG A 170 -39.95 -7.34 33.85
#